data_30ce026907987a2669381c43a5b0d2d2
#
_entry.id   30ce026907987a2669381c43a5b0d2d2
#
_cell.length_a   1.000
_cell.length_b   1.000
_cell.length_c   1.000
_cell.angle_alpha   90.00
_cell.angle_beta   90.00
_cell.angle_gamma   90.00
#
_symmetry.space_group_name_H-M   'P 1'
#
loop_
_entity.id
_entity.type
_entity.pdbx_description
1 polymer ?
#
loop_
_entity_poly.entity_id
_entity_poly.type
_entity_poly.pdbx_seq_one_letter_code
_entity_poly.pdbx_strand_id
1 'polypeptide(L)'
;QTFYRRKNWSSVVLWNLDHPANKRLTNEMLNTWPGRDLHAFKWLEDHEIGELPLAWNYLVGASASELDPAEVSLAHYTLGGPWFAGWSGATQWDELWSREESILRAFEENAVQIPA
;
A
#
# COMPACT_ATOMS: atom_id res chain seq x y z
N GLN A 1 -1.49 -19.13 3.88
CA GLN A 1 -0.72 -17.88 3.86
C GLN A 1 0.63 -18.14 3.19
N THR A 2 0.92 -17.45 2.09
CA THR A 2 2.20 -17.62 1.39
C THR A 2 3.24 -16.77 2.10
N PHE A 3 4.29 -17.41 2.62
CA PHE A 3 5.43 -16.71 3.18
C PHE A 3 6.51 -16.54 2.09
N TYR A 4 6.95 -15.31 1.85
CA TYR A 4 8.12 -15.00 1.02
C TYR A 4 8.81 -13.74 1.54
N ARG A 5 10.13 -13.67 1.33
CA ARG A 5 10.92 -12.48 1.67
C ARG A 5 10.40 -11.27 0.89
N ARG A 6 10.47 -10.09 1.46
CA ARG A 6 9.98 -8.82 0.89
C ARG A 6 8.45 -8.79 0.67
N LYS A 7 7.70 -9.55 1.48
CA LYS A 7 6.24 -9.54 1.44
C LYS A 7 5.72 -8.15 1.78
N ASN A 8 4.73 -7.68 1.00
CA ASN A 8 4.11 -6.35 1.09
C ASN A 8 5.03 -5.16 0.73
N TRP A 9 6.27 -5.37 0.35
CA TRP A 9 7.15 -4.28 -0.05
C TRP A 9 6.64 -3.53 -1.28
N SER A 10 5.99 -4.23 -2.22
CA SER A 10 5.42 -3.64 -3.43
C SER A 10 4.08 -2.92 -3.25
N SER A 11 3.53 -2.84 -2.03
CA SER A 11 2.28 -2.13 -1.79
C SER A 11 2.45 -0.60 -1.80
N VAL A 12 3.63 -0.12 -1.42
CA VAL A 12 4.04 1.29 -1.56
C VAL A 12 5.48 1.33 -2.06
N VAL A 13 5.73 2.01 -3.16
CA VAL A 13 7.06 2.07 -3.77
C VAL A 13 7.40 3.48 -4.20
N LEU A 14 8.55 3.96 -3.76
CA LEU A 14 9.16 5.18 -4.29
C LEU A 14 10.30 4.80 -5.24
N TRP A 15 10.13 5.11 -6.53
CA TRP A 15 11.09 4.74 -7.56
C TRP A 15 12.13 5.83 -7.81
N ASN A 16 13.42 5.47 -7.73
CA ASN A 16 14.47 6.26 -8.34
C ASN A 16 14.56 5.89 -9.83
N LEU A 17 13.89 6.65 -10.69
CA LEU A 17 13.78 6.34 -12.13
C LEU A 17 15.10 6.37 -12.88
N ASP A 18 16.09 7.10 -12.38
CA ASP A 18 17.42 7.21 -13.01
C ASP A 18 18.34 6.04 -12.62
N HIS A 19 17.94 5.21 -11.65
CA HIS A 19 18.79 4.11 -11.21
C HIS A 19 18.94 3.01 -12.30
N PRO A 20 20.18 2.61 -12.66
CA PRO A 20 20.40 1.68 -13.77
C PRO A 20 19.82 0.28 -13.55
N ALA A 21 19.60 -0.13 -12.31
CA ALA A 21 18.98 -1.42 -11.98
C ALA A 21 17.54 -1.56 -12.52
N ASN A 22 16.84 -0.45 -12.76
CA ASN A 22 15.49 -0.49 -13.34
C ASN A 22 15.49 -1.11 -14.76
N LYS A 23 16.58 -1.00 -15.49
CA LYS A 23 16.74 -1.58 -16.84
C LYS A 23 16.78 -3.12 -16.85
N ARG A 24 16.95 -3.75 -15.69
CA ARG A 24 16.91 -5.22 -15.57
C ARG A 24 15.48 -5.77 -15.69
N LEU A 25 14.47 -4.97 -15.34
CA LEU A 25 13.06 -5.38 -15.50
C LEU A 25 12.68 -5.27 -16.96
N THR A 26 12.46 -6.41 -17.60
CA THR A 26 12.12 -6.51 -19.02
C THR A 26 10.64 -6.85 -19.23
N ASN A 27 10.12 -6.56 -20.43
CA ASN A 27 8.77 -6.97 -20.81
C ASN A 27 8.59 -8.50 -20.78
N GLU A 28 9.64 -9.27 -21.08
CA GLU A 28 9.63 -10.72 -20.96
C GLU A 28 9.42 -11.15 -19.51
N MET A 29 10.14 -10.57 -18.55
CA MET A 29 9.97 -10.85 -17.12
C MET A 29 8.56 -10.52 -16.65
N LEU A 30 8.00 -9.37 -17.07
CA LEU A 30 6.64 -8.97 -16.72
C LEU A 30 5.58 -9.96 -17.22
N ASN A 31 5.81 -10.60 -18.37
CA ASN A 31 4.87 -11.54 -18.97
C ASN A 31 5.06 -13.00 -18.50
N THR A 32 6.23 -13.36 -17.98
CA THR A 32 6.58 -14.77 -17.70
C THR A 32 6.86 -15.06 -16.24
N TRP A 33 7.28 -14.08 -15.45
CA TRP A 33 7.61 -14.29 -14.05
C TRP A 33 6.37 -14.46 -13.18
N PRO A 34 6.41 -15.35 -12.17
CA PRO A 34 5.35 -15.43 -11.17
C PRO A 34 5.14 -14.09 -10.45
N GLY A 35 3.89 -13.72 -10.20
CA GLY A 35 3.56 -12.46 -9.52
C GLY A 35 4.31 -12.27 -8.18
N ARG A 36 4.49 -13.36 -7.40
CA ARG A 36 5.28 -13.31 -6.15
C ARG A 36 6.73 -12.83 -6.34
N ASP A 37 7.32 -13.13 -7.49
CA ASP A 37 8.71 -12.79 -7.80
C ASP A 37 8.82 -11.32 -8.25
N LEU A 38 7.81 -10.85 -8.99
CA LEU A 38 7.65 -9.45 -9.34
C LEU A 38 7.37 -8.60 -8.09
N HIS A 39 6.44 -9.01 -7.23
CA HIS A 39 6.13 -8.30 -5.97
C HIS A 39 7.31 -8.31 -4.97
N ALA A 40 8.19 -9.28 -5.07
CA ALA A 40 9.40 -9.35 -4.25
C ALA A 40 10.59 -8.60 -4.87
N PHE A 41 10.41 -7.92 -6.00
CA PHE A 41 11.48 -7.20 -6.72
C PHE A 41 12.71 -8.08 -6.98
N LYS A 42 12.53 -9.32 -7.44
CA LYS A 42 13.63 -10.27 -7.59
C LYS A 42 14.66 -9.89 -8.65
N TRP A 43 14.38 -8.88 -9.47
CA TRP A 43 15.38 -8.30 -10.39
C TRP A 43 16.33 -7.30 -9.71
N LEU A 44 16.07 -6.97 -8.42
CA LEU A 44 16.88 -6.06 -7.62
C LEU A 44 17.62 -6.82 -6.52
N GLU A 45 18.85 -6.40 -6.26
CA GLU A 45 19.63 -6.84 -5.12
C GLU A 45 19.14 -6.14 -3.83
N ASP A 46 19.40 -6.75 -2.67
CA ASP A 46 18.93 -6.19 -1.38
C ASP A 46 19.49 -4.78 -1.11
N HIS A 47 20.72 -4.49 -1.53
CA HIS A 47 21.34 -3.18 -1.33
C HIS A 47 20.82 -2.07 -2.26
N GLU A 48 20.05 -2.44 -3.29
CA GLU A 48 19.40 -1.50 -4.23
C GLU A 48 18.00 -1.09 -3.77
N ILE A 49 17.52 -1.66 -2.67
CA ILE A 49 16.19 -1.41 -2.11
C ILE A 49 16.37 -0.70 -0.78
N GLY A 50 15.96 0.55 -0.72
CA GLY A 50 15.86 1.32 0.52
C GLY A 50 14.59 0.99 1.30
N GLU A 51 14.52 1.45 2.53
CA GLU A 51 13.37 1.30 3.42
C GLU A 51 12.65 2.64 3.59
N LEU A 52 11.33 2.62 3.48
CA LEU A 52 10.48 3.74 3.86
C LEU A 52 10.11 3.62 5.35
N PRO A 53 9.93 4.74 6.06
CA PRO A 53 9.38 4.70 7.41
C PRO A 53 8.06 3.93 7.46
N LEU A 54 7.83 3.19 8.56
CA LEU A 54 6.61 2.37 8.75
C LEU A 54 5.32 3.16 8.53
N ALA A 55 5.31 4.46 8.85
CA ALA A 55 4.17 5.34 8.65
C ALA A 55 3.69 5.43 7.19
N TRP A 56 4.54 5.13 6.19
CA TRP A 56 4.20 5.18 4.77
C TRP A 56 3.60 3.88 4.21
N ASN A 57 3.54 2.82 5.00
CA ASN A 57 2.87 1.56 4.64
C ASN A 57 2.51 0.79 5.91
N TYR A 58 1.71 1.41 6.76
CA TYR A 58 1.26 0.78 7.99
C TYR A 58 0.21 -0.28 7.70
N LEU A 59 0.54 -1.54 7.97
CA LEU A 59 -0.36 -2.67 7.71
C LEU A 59 -1.33 -2.82 8.89
N VAL A 60 -2.54 -2.33 8.74
CA VAL A 60 -3.58 -2.38 9.78
C VAL A 60 -3.84 -3.81 10.22
N GLY A 61 -3.68 -4.08 11.51
CA GLY A 61 -3.85 -5.40 12.11
C GLY A 61 -2.74 -6.41 11.81
N ALA A 62 -1.66 -6.01 11.09
CA ALA A 62 -0.58 -6.90 10.70
C ALA A 62 0.83 -6.34 10.91
N SER A 63 0.97 -5.04 11.22
CA SER A 63 2.26 -4.43 11.55
C SER A 63 2.81 -4.97 12.87
N ALA A 64 4.14 -5.11 12.95
CA ALA A 64 4.81 -5.60 14.15
C ALA A 64 4.84 -4.57 15.30
N SER A 65 4.70 -3.30 14.98
CA SER A 65 4.65 -2.18 15.93
C SER A 65 3.33 -1.45 15.78
N GLU A 66 2.77 -0.99 16.90
CA GLU A 66 1.59 -0.13 16.88
C GLU A 66 2.01 1.33 16.69
N LEU A 67 1.29 2.03 15.81
CA LEU A 67 1.36 3.48 15.63
C LEU A 67 -0.01 4.08 15.91
N ASP A 68 -0.02 5.33 16.38
CA ASP A 68 -1.23 6.12 16.42
C ASP A 68 -1.68 6.46 14.99
N PRO A 69 -2.98 6.40 14.65
CA PRO A 69 -3.47 6.82 13.34
C PRO A 69 -3.00 8.22 12.91
N ALA A 70 -2.79 9.13 13.85
CA ALA A 70 -2.28 10.47 13.56
C ALA A 70 -0.81 10.49 13.08
N GLU A 71 -0.04 9.43 13.37
CA GLU A 71 1.35 9.29 12.94
C GLU A 71 1.49 8.59 11.58
N VAL A 72 0.40 8.02 11.06
CA VAL A 72 0.41 7.23 9.82
C VAL A 72 0.09 8.08 8.62
N SER A 73 0.96 8.03 7.62
CA SER A 73 0.78 8.72 6.34
C SER A 73 -0.02 7.88 5.33
N LEU A 74 0.09 6.54 5.42
CA LEU A 74 -0.65 5.61 4.57
C LEU A 74 -1.02 4.36 5.37
N ALA A 75 -2.32 4.17 5.62
CA ALA A 75 -2.87 2.97 6.25
C ALA A 75 -3.27 1.94 5.18
N HIS A 76 -2.67 0.76 5.26
CA HIS A 76 -2.92 -0.35 4.34
C HIS A 76 -3.74 -1.44 5.03
N TYR A 77 -5.01 -1.57 4.66
CA TYR A 77 -5.95 -2.53 5.24
C TYR A 77 -5.78 -3.91 4.62
N THR A 78 -4.70 -4.57 4.92
CA THR A 78 -4.31 -5.86 4.30
C THR A 78 -5.21 -7.03 4.71
N LEU A 79 -5.91 -6.94 5.84
CA LEU A 79 -6.82 -7.99 6.35
C LEU A 79 -8.29 -7.73 6.00
N GLY A 80 -8.60 -6.63 5.35
CA GLY A 80 -9.95 -6.15 5.09
C GLY A 80 -10.30 -4.94 5.94
N GLY A 81 -11.54 -4.42 5.82
CA GLY A 81 -11.94 -3.21 6.51
C GLY A 81 -13.45 -2.97 6.48
N PRO A 82 -13.91 -1.78 6.92
CA PRO A 82 -15.33 -1.47 7.14
C PRO A 82 -16.23 -1.60 5.91
N TRP A 83 -15.67 -1.60 4.71
CA TRP A 83 -16.41 -1.80 3.45
C TRP A 83 -16.90 -3.24 3.23
N PHE A 84 -16.43 -4.21 4.03
CA PHE A 84 -16.92 -5.59 3.92
C PHE A 84 -18.18 -5.81 4.74
N ALA A 85 -19.19 -6.43 4.12
CA ALA A 85 -20.38 -6.86 4.84
C ALA A 85 -19.99 -7.87 5.95
N GLY A 86 -20.49 -7.61 7.18
CA GLY A 86 -20.16 -8.44 8.35
C GLY A 86 -18.81 -8.12 9.00
N TRP A 87 -18.14 -7.05 8.62
CA TRP A 87 -16.98 -6.55 9.37
C TRP A 87 -17.37 -6.19 10.79
N SER A 88 -16.72 -6.78 11.78
CA SER A 88 -17.08 -6.67 13.20
C SER A 88 -16.07 -5.91 14.05
N GLY A 89 -15.02 -5.34 13.43
CA GLY A 89 -13.99 -4.60 14.13
C GLY A 89 -14.33 -3.12 14.23
N ALA A 90 -14.81 -2.63 15.37
CA ALA A 90 -14.84 -1.20 15.65
C ALA A 90 -13.49 -0.79 16.24
N THR A 91 -12.57 -0.37 15.41
CA THR A 91 -11.24 0.08 15.81
C THR A 91 -11.03 1.55 15.40
N GLN A 92 -10.03 2.21 15.98
CA GLN A 92 -9.61 3.56 15.56
C GLN A 92 -9.29 3.63 14.04
N TRP A 93 -8.92 2.51 13.44
CA TRP A 93 -8.65 2.41 12.00
C TRP A 93 -9.93 2.43 11.17
N ASP A 94 -11.02 1.85 11.67
CA ASP A 94 -12.33 1.89 11.02
C ASP A 94 -12.92 3.30 11.08
N GLU A 95 -12.71 4.01 12.18
CA GLU A 95 -13.09 5.42 12.33
C GLU A 95 -12.30 6.30 11.37
N LEU A 96 -10.97 6.07 11.26
CA LEU A 96 -10.12 6.77 10.29
C LEU A 96 -10.64 6.57 8.87
N TRP A 97 -10.88 5.33 8.46
CA TRP A 97 -11.37 5.01 7.13
C TRP A 97 -12.71 5.71 6.84
N SER A 98 -13.66 5.63 7.77
CA SER A 98 -14.99 6.24 7.61
C SER A 98 -14.92 7.77 7.50
N ARG A 99 -14.00 8.39 8.24
CA ARG A 99 -13.73 9.83 8.14
C ARG A 99 -13.19 10.21 6.78
N GLU A 100 -12.19 9.50 6.28
CA GLU A 100 -11.57 9.78 4.98
C GLU A 100 -12.55 9.52 3.83
N GLU A 101 -13.38 8.47 3.91
CA GLU A 101 -14.44 8.21 2.94
C GLU A 101 -15.45 9.37 2.92
N SER A 102 -15.86 9.88 4.07
CA SER A 102 -16.80 11.01 4.15
C SER A 102 -16.23 12.28 3.53
N ILE A 103 -14.94 12.54 3.75
CA ILE A 103 -14.23 13.69 3.14
C ILE A 103 -14.19 13.53 1.61
N LEU A 104 -13.85 12.34 1.11
CA LEU A 104 -13.81 12.07 -0.33
C LEU A 104 -15.18 12.26 -0.98
N ARG A 105 -16.25 11.72 -0.39
CA ARG A 105 -17.62 11.87 -0.90
C ARG A 105 -18.04 13.34 -0.96
N ALA A 106 -17.76 14.11 0.09
CA ALA A 106 -18.06 15.53 0.10
C ALA A 106 -17.27 16.31 -0.98
N PHE A 107 -16.02 15.90 -1.26
CA PHE A 107 -15.23 16.48 -2.34
C PHE A 107 -15.82 16.14 -3.72
N GLU A 108 -16.22 14.89 -3.96
CA GLU A 108 -16.83 14.44 -5.21
C GLU A 108 -18.15 15.16 -5.49
N GLU A 109 -19.01 15.30 -4.48
CA GLU A 109 -20.28 16.04 -4.59
C GLU A 109 -20.06 17.51 -4.99
N ASN A 110 -19.04 18.16 -4.43
CA ASN A 110 -18.70 19.54 -4.77
C ASN A 110 -18.05 19.67 -6.16
N ALA A 111 -17.26 18.68 -6.58
CA ALA A 111 -16.60 18.69 -7.90
C ALA A 111 -17.60 18.58 -9.06
N VAL A 112 -18.72 17.88 -8.86
CA VAL A 112 -19.81 17.74 -9.88
C VAL A 112 -20.53 19.07 -10.11
N GLN A 113 -20.42 20.06 -9.21
CA GLN A 113 -21.09 21.36 -9.32
C GLN A 113 -20.27 22.44 -10.07
N ILE A 114 -19.07 22.12 -10.58
CA ILE A 114 -18.29 23.07 -11.37
C ILE A 114 -18.81 23.03 -12.82
N PRO A 115 -19.50 24.07 -13.32
CA PRO A 115 -19.92 24.11 -14.71
C PRO A 115 -18.71 24.15 -15.63
N ALA A 116 -18.82 23.46 -16.75
CA ALA A 116 -17.82 23.44 -17.83
C ALA A 116 -17.67 24.82 -18.49
#